data_7d14840152f7af92229b17b0deb34329
#
_entry.id   7d14840152f7af92229b17b0deb34329
#
_cell.length_a   1.000
_cell.length_b   1.000
_cell.length_c   1.000
_cell.angle_alpha   90.00
_cell.angle_beta   90.00
_cell.angle_gamma   90.00
#
_symmetry.space_group_name_H-M   'P 1'
#
loop_
_entity.id
_entity.type
_entity.pdbx_description
1 polymer ?
#
loop_
_entity_poly.entity_id
_entity_poly.type
_entity_poly.pdbx_seq_one_letter_code
_entity_poly.pdbx_strand_id
1 'polypeptide(L)'
;MKGLLLKDWYQVKTNMRMMCLTVLAVLAIWILSTSGDSSFAVNYSAVFLGMMPAYLLSYDHASGWTEYSFALPLSKELQVAEKYLVGLLCTVVSVALNGIFCGIRFWMGKPLPAMPIGLLLGAGAASILLINGIMLPLYYRFGAEKARMLYMLMFAGMGAALGGGMVLMDAVPEPGAAIAIVGVLAAVLVLYALSWRLSVQWYGKYKK
;
A
#
# COMPACT_ATOMS: atom_id res chain seq x y z
N MET A 1 -11.92 0.30 18.54
CA MET A 1 -11.55 0.66 17.16
C MET A 1 -11.51 2.17 16.90
N LYS A 2 -12.57 2.96 17.20
CA LYS A 2 -12.56 4.41 16.89
C LYS A 2 -11.36 5.17 17.47
N GLY A 3 -10.99 4.93 18.73
CA GLY A 3 -9.84 5.60 19.36
C GLY A 3 -8.49 5.25 18.75
N LEU A 4 -8.29 3.99 18.33
CA LEU A 4 -7.07 3.54 17.67
C LEU A 4 -6.92 4.21 16.30
N LEU A 5 -7.97 4.22 15.47
CA LEU A 5 -7.97 4.90 14.18
C LEU A 5 -7.79 6.41 14.32
N LEU A 6 -8.36 7.03 15.37
CA LEU A 6 -8.18 8.45 15.63
C LEU A 6 -6.72 8.78 15.98
N LYS A 7 -6.07 7.91 16.78
CA LYS A 7 -4.64 8.02 17.07
C LYS A 7 -3.82 7.98 15.77
N ASP A 8 -4.07 6.97 14.92
CA ASP A 8 -3.36 6.83 13.65
C ASP A 8 -3.59 8.03 12.73
N TRP A 9 -4.81 8.57 12.70
CA TRP A 9 -5.11 9.79 11.94
C TRP A 9 -4.29 11.00 12.42
N TYR A 10 -4.19 11.23 13.74
CA TYR A 10 -3.35 12.30 14.27
C TYR A 10 -1.87 12.08 13.95
N GLN A 11 -1.41 10.84 14.01
CA GLN A 11 -0.04 10.45 13.67
C GLN A 11 0.28 10.73 12.19
N VAL A 12 -0.64 10.39 11.28
CA VAL A 12 -0.54 10.73 9.85
C VAL A 12 -0.48 12.24 9.65
N LYS A 13 -1.39 12.99 10.28
CA LYS A 13 -1.46 14.45 10.16
C LYS A 13 -0.19 15.15 10.66
N THR A 14 0.45 14.62 11.70
CA THR A 14 1.62 15.27 12.32
C THR A 14 2.92 14.82 11.67
N ASN A 15 3.12 13.51 11.51
CA ASN A 15 4.42 12.96 11.12
C ASN A 15 4.51 12.61 9.63
N MET A 16 3.38 12.35 8.95
CA MET A 16 3.38 11.88 7.56
C MET A 16 2.87 12.94 6.57
N ARG A 17 2.63 14.16 7.01
CA ARG A 17 2.16 15.25 6.14
C ARG A 17 3.08 15.47 4.93
N MET A 18 4.39 15.39 5.15
CA MET A 18 5.38 15.56 4.06
C MET A 18 5.24 14.44 3.02
N MET A 19 5.02 13.21 3.44
CA MET A 19 4.79 12.07 2.56
C MET A 19 3.50 12.23 1.73
N CYS A 20 2.42 12.72 2.33
CA CYS A 20 1.19 13.04 1.60
C CYS A 20 1.41 14.19 0.60
N LEU A 21 2.16 15.23 1.00
CA LEU A 21 2.48 16.34 0.11
C LEU A 21 3.34 15.91 -1.08
N THR A 22 4.32 15.01 -0.89
CA THR A 22 5.13 14.50 -2.01
C THR A 22 4.29 13.69 -3.00
N VAL A 23 3.35 12.87 -2.53
CA VAL A 23 2.40 12.15 -3.40
C VAL A 23 1.57 13.15 -4.21
N LEU A 24 0.99 14.15 -3.57
CA LEU A 24 0.20 15.17 -4.26
C LEU A 24 1.04 15.99 -5.25
N ALA A 25 2.27 16.34 -4.89
CA ALA A 25 3.18 17.07 -5.78
C ALA A 25 3.52 16.26 -7.05
N VAL A 26 3.84 14.97 -6.91
CA VAL A 26 4.12 14.09 -8.06
C VAL A 26 2.90 13.97 -8.96
N LEU A 27 1.72 13.78 -8.39
CA LEU A 27 0.47 13.72 -9.15
C LEU A 27 0.18 15.06 -9.85
N ALA A 28 0.42 16.20 -9.19
CA ALA A 28 0.25 17.52 -9.79
C ALA A 28 1.23 17.76 -10.96
N ILE A 29 2.50 17.41 -10.78
CA ILE A 29 3.52 17.48 -11.84
C ILE A 29 3.08 16.62 -13.05
N TRP A 30 2.55 15.43 -12.78
CA TRP A 30 2.05 14.57 -13.85
C TRP A 30 0.85 15.18 -14.58
N ILE A 31 -0.10 15.84 -13.89
CA ILE A 31 -1.20 16.56 -14.56
C ILE A 31 -0.66 17.63 -15.52
N LEU A 32 0.39 18.35 -15.09
CA LEU A 32 0.98 19.41 -15.90
C LEU A 32 1.81 18.87 -17.06
N SER A 33 2.34 17.67 -16.95
CA SER A 33 3.18 17.06 -17.99
C SER A 33 2.41 16.82 -19.29
N THR A 34 3.10 16.91 -20.39
CA THR A 34 2.58 16.60 -21.74
C THR A 34 2.75 15.12 -22.11
N SER A 35 3.56 14.37 -21.35
CA SER A 35 3.78 12.95 -21.57
C SER A 35 2.51 12.14 -21.28
N GLY A 36 2.18 11.18 -22.11
CA GLY A 36 1.06 10.25 -21.93
C GLY A 36 1.34 9.16 -20.88
N ASP A 37 2.61 8.96 -20.50
CA ASP A 37 2.99 7.91 -19.55
C ASP A 37 2.68 8.33 -18.12
N SER A 38 1.66 7.70 -17.56
CA SER A 38 1.18 7.91 -16.19
C SER A 38 1.59 6.80 -15.25
N SER A 39 2.17 5.74 -15.74
CA SER A 39 2.51 4.53 -14.96
C SER A 39 3.40 4.86 -13.78
N PHE A 40 4.36 5.77 -13.96
CA PHE A 40 5.24 6.21 -12.87
C PHE A 40 4.47 6.90 -11.74
N ALA A 41 3.60 7.87 -12.04
CA ALA A 41 2.89 8.64 -11.02
C ALA A 41 1.92 7.77 -10.22
N VAL A 42 1.21 6.86 -10.90
CA VAL A 42 0.29 5.91 -10.24
C VAL A 42 1.05 4.93 -9.37
N ASN A 43 2.15 4.34 -9.88
CA ASN A 43 2.97 3.42 -9.09
C ASN A 43 3.64 4.13 -7.91
N TYR A 44 4.14 5.35 -8.09
CA TYR A 44 4.71 6.15 -7.01
C TYR A 44 3.70 6.37 -5.88
N SER A 45 2.49 6.82 -6.23
CA SER A 45 1.43 7.04 -5.24
C SER A 45 1.02 5.75 -4.53
N ALA A 46 0.93 4.62 -5.26
CA ALA A 46 0.61 3.32 -4.70
C ALA A 46 1.67 2.85 -3.70
N VAL A 47 2.95 2.95 -4.07
CA VAL A 47 4.05 2.56 -3.17
C VAL A 47 4.04 3.40 -1.90
N PHE A 48 4.00 4.73 -2.01
CA PHE A 48 4.04 5.62 -0.85
C PHE A 48 2.84 5.45 0.08
N LEU A 49 1.62 5.36 -0.45
CA LEU A 49 0.43 5.10 0.35
C LEU A 49 0.42 3.67 0.92
N GLY A 50 0.95 2.71 0.17
CA GLY A 50 1.11 1.33 0.64
C GLY A 50 2.09 1.19 1.81
N MET A 51 3.08 2.07 1.92
CA MET A 51 4.02 2.07 3.04
C MET A 51 3.45 2.65 4.34
N MET A 52 2.34 3.38 4.27
CA MET A 52 1.79 4.14 5.41
C MET A 52 1.52 3.29 6.66
N PRO A 53 0.86 2.11 6.58
CA PRO A 53 0.64 1.27 7.76
C PRO A 53 1.93 0.78 8.42
N ALA A 54 2.96 0.49 7.63
CA ALA A 54 4.26 0.08 8.15
C ALA A 54 4.99 1.24 8.87
N TYR A 55 4.88 2.46 8.35
CA TYR A 55 5.40 3.65 9.03
C TYR A 55 4.67 3.92 10.34
N LEU A 56 3.34 3.81 10.37
CA LEU A 56 2.56 3.96 11.60
C LEU A 56 3.00 2.95 12.66
N LEU A 57 3.22 1.71 12.26
CA LEU A 57 3.70 0.66 13.16
C LEU A 57 5.13 0.96 13.69
N SER A 58 6.01 1.50 12.84
CA SER A 58 7.35 1.96 13.26
C SER A 58 7.27 3.09 14.28
N TYR A 59 6.39 4.07 14.09
CA TYR A 59 6.16 5.15 15.04
C TYR A 59 5.56 4.65 16.35
N ASP A 60 4.63 3.72 16.30
CA ASP A 60 4.05 3.09 17.49
C ASP A 60 5.13 2.41 18.33
N HIS A 61 6.09 1.75 17.67
CA HIS A 61 7.21 1.13 18.36
C HIS A 61 8.18 2.17 18.94
N ALA A 62 8.54 3.20 18.17
CA ALA A 62 9.47 4.25 18.60
C ALA A 62 8.90 5.13 19.75
N SER A 63 7.58 5.31 19.81
CA SER A 63 6.91 6.08 20.86
C SER A 63 6.59 5.29 22.13
N GLY A 64 6.92 3.99 22.20
CA GLY A 64 6.56 3.11 23.33
C GLY A 64 5.08 2.74 23.35
N TRP A 65 4.30 3.13 22.33
CA TRP A 65 2.87 2.80 22.25
C TRP A 65 2.64 1.29 22.26
N THR A 66 3.49 0.52 21.61
CA THR A 66 3.38 -0.94 21.57
C THR A 66 3.40 -1.54 22.97
N GLU A 67 4.30 -1.09 23.85
CA GLU A 67 4.41 -1.55 25.23
C GLU A 67 3.19 -1.11 26.07
N TYR A 68 2.79 0.15 25.91
CA TYR A 68 1.61 0.69 26.59
C TYR A 68 0.32 -0.02 26.17
N SER A 69 0.20 -0.38 24.89
CA SER A 69 -0.99 -1.06 24.34
C SER A 69 -1.22 -2.45 24.95
N PHE A 70 -0.18 -3.11 25.47
CA PHE A 70 -0.30 -4.38 26.18
C PHE A 70 -0.92 -4.23 27.57
N ALA A 71 -0.85 -3.05 28.18
CA ALA A 71 -1.48 -2.75 29.46
C ALA A 71 -2.99 -2.41 29.30
N LEU A 72 -3.43 -2.11 28.08
CA LEU A 72 -4.82 -1.80 27.80
C LEU A 72 -5.67 -3.08 27.64
N PRO A 73 -6.95 -3.06 28.01
CA PRO A 73 -7.87 -4.20 27.83
C PRO A 73 -8.31 -4.33 26.36
N LEU A 74 -7.34 -4.34 25.43
CA LEU A 74 -7.55 -4.48 23.99
C LEU A 74 -7.13 -5.87 23.52
N SER A 75 -7.99 -6.52 22.73
CA SER A 75 -7.62 -7.80 22.11
C SER A 75 -6.51 -7.61 21.08
N LYS A 76 -5.61 -8.58 20.99
CA LYS A 76 -4.50 -8.59 20.01
C LYS A 76 -5.03 -8.52 18.57
N GLU A 77 -6.12 -9.21 18.32
CA GLU A 77 -6.80 -9.21 17.01
C GLU A 77 -7.25 -7.82 16.61
N LEU A 78 -7.75 -7.02 17.55
CA LEU A 78 -8.22 -5.67 17.31
C LEU A 78 -7.06 -4.72 16.95
N GLN A 79 -5.92 -4.86 17.63
CA GLN A 79 -4.73 -4.04 17.39
C GLN A 79 -4.10 -4.34 16.02
N VAL A 80 -4.05 -5.62 15.64
CA VAL A 80 -3.59 -6.03 14.32
C VAL A 80 -4.58 -5.62 13.23
N ALA A 81 -5.89 -5.83 13.46
CA ALA A 81 -6.94 -5.48 12.50
C ALA A 81 -6.96 -3.99 12.17
N GLU A 82 -6.63 -3.12 13.13
CA GLU A 82 -6.48 -1.67 12.91
C GLU A 82 -5.51 -1.37 11.77
N LYS A 83 -4.30 -1.92 11.81
CA LYS A 83 -3.26 -1.66 10.79
C LYS A 83 -3.64 -2.20 9.40
N TYR A 84 -4.28 -3.36 9.37
CA TYR A 84 -4.83 -3.91 8.13
C TYR A 84 -5.96 -3.04 7.57
N LEU A 85 -6.81 -2.51 8.43
CA LEU A 85 -7.89 -1.59 8.02
C LEU A 85 -7.32 -0.27 7.48
N VAL A 86 -6.27 0.27 8.10
CA VAL A 86 -5.56 1.43 7.56
C VAL A 86 -4.98 1.13 6.17
N GLY A 87 -4.41 -0.07 5.95
CA GLY A 87 -3.93 -0.51 4.63
C GLY A 87 -5.04 -0.54 3.58
N LEU A 88 -6.22 -1.03 3.92
CA LEU A 88 -7.40 -0.98 3.04
C LEU A 88 -7.85 0.45 2.75
N LEU A 89 -7.88 1.31 3.77
CA LEU A 89 -8.21 2.74 3.59
C LEU A 89 -7.21 3.42 2.65
N CYS A 90 -5.91 3.17 2.82
CA CYS A 90 -4.88 3.68 1.92
C CYS A 90 -5.08 3.20 0.47
N THR A 91 -5.52 1.95 0.28
CA THR A 91 -5.85 1.41 -1.04
C THR A 91 -7.01 2.17 -1.68
N VAL A 92 -8.10 2.37 -0.93
CA VAL A 92 -9.27 3.13 -1.41
C VAL A 92 -8.90 4.57 -1.74
N VAL A 93 -8.13 5.23 -0.86
CA VAL A 93 -7.65 6.60 -1.08
C VAL A 93 -6.77 6.68 -2.32
N SER A 94 -5.86 5.71 -2.53
CA SER A 94 -5.00 5.69 -3.71
C SER A 94 -5.80 5.55 -5.00
N VAL A 95 -6.75 4.62 -5.04
CA VAL A 95 -7.63 4.42 -6.21
C VAL A 95 -8.45 5.68 -6.50
N ALA A 96 -9.03 6.30 -5.46
CA ALA A 96 -9.81 7.52 -5.60
C ALA A 96 -8.97 8.70 -6.11
N LEU A 97 -7.79 8.93 -5.51
CA LEU A 97 -6.87 9.99 -5.94
C LEU A 97 -6.45 9.80 -7.40
N ASN A 98 -5.94 8.62 -7.76
CA ASN A 98 -5.50 8.36 -9.13
C ASN A 98 -6.66 8.44 -10.13
N GLY A 99 -7.85 7.99 -9.76
CA GLY A 99 -9.06 8.13 -10.58
C GLY A 99 -9.45 9.59 -10.81
N ILE A 100 -9.43 10.42 -9.78
CA ILE A 100 -9.71 11.87 -9.87
C ILE A 100 -8.67 12.54 -10.79
N PHE A 101 -7.38 12.23 -10.60
CA PHE A 101 -6.32 12.80 -11.41
C PHE A 101 -6.38 12.37 -12.88
N CYS A 102 -6.74 11.12 -13.17
CA CYS A 102 -7.03 10.67 -14.54
C CYS A 102 -8.22 11.43 -15.14
N GLY A 103 -9.29 11.64 -14.37
CA GLY A 103 -10.46 12.41 -14.78
C GLY A 103 -10.12 13.87 -15.12
N ILE A 104 -9.29 14.53 -14.31
CA ILE A 104 -8.81 15.90 -14.57
C ILE A 104 -8.02 15.95 -15.88
N ARG A 105 -7.11 15.01 -16.12
CA ARG A 105 -6.35 14.94 -17.39
C ARG A 105 -7.26 14.76 -18.60
N PHE A 106 -8.26 13.89 -18.48
CA PHE A 106 -9.26 13.69 -19.53
C PHE A 106 -9.99 15.00 -19.85
N TRP A 107 -10.44 15.71 -18.81
CA TRP A 107 -11.13 17.00 -18.97
C TRP A 107 -10.25 18.10 -19.59
N MET A 108 -8.94 18.07 -19.30
CA MET A 108 -7.96 19.00 -19.90
C MET A 108 -7.55 18.61 -21.33
N GLY A 109 -8.11 17.57 -21.92
CA GLY A 109 -7.77 17.09 -23.26
C GLY A 109 -6.33 16.54 -23.36
N LYS A 110 -5.71 16.15 -22.25
CA LYS A 110 -4.35 15.60 -22.25
C LYS A 110 -4.35 14.11 -22.54
N PRO A 111 -3.25 13.57 -23.12
CA PRO A 111 -3.16 12.14 -23.39
C PRO A 111 -3.30 11.34 -22.11
N LEU A 112 -4.16 10.32 -22.17
CA LEU A 112 -4.36 9.34 -21.11
C LEU A 112 -3.29 8.23 -21.19
N PRO A 113 -3.15 7.43 -20.11
CA PRO A 113 -2.28 6.25 -20.14
C PRO A 113 -2.61 5.33 -21.31
N ALA A 114 -1.59 4.72 -21.90
CA ALA A 114 -1.78 3.70 -22.94
C ALA A 114 -2.52 2.47 -22.41
N MET A 115 -2.34 2.17 -21.11
CA MET A 115 -3.03 1.08 -20.43
C MET A 115 -4.46 1.49 -20.03
N PRO A 116 -5.47 0.61 -20.15
CA PRO A 116 -6.82 0.88 -19.66
C PRO A 116 -6.81 1.35 -18.20
N ILE A 117 -7.53 2.44 -17.90
CA ILE A 117 -7.51 3.08 -16.58
C ILE A 117 -7.89 2.08 -15.46
N GLY A 118 -8.88 1.22 -15.73
CA GLY A 118 -9.28 0.19 -14.76
C GLY A 118 -8.16 -0.79 -14.41
N LEU A 119 -7.35 -1.19 -15.40
CA LEU A 119 -6.18 -2.05 -15.21
C LEU A 119 -5.09 -1.35 -14.40
N LEU A 120 -4.81 -0.09 -14.71
CA LEU A 120 -3.81 0.71 -14.03
C LEU A 120 -4.17 0.91 -12.54
N LEU A 121 -5.43 1.27 -12.25
CA LEU A 121 -5.92 1.45 -10.88
C LEU A 121 -5.97 0.11 -10.12
N GLY A 122 -6.37 -0.96 -10.80
CA GLY A 122 -6.38 -2.32 -10.23
C GLY A 122 -4.99 -2.82 -9.88
N ALA A 123 -4.01 -2.63 -10.76
CA ALA A 123 -2.61 -2.96 -10.50
C ALA A 123 -2.04 -2.15 -9.33
N GLY A 124 -2.35 -0.85 -9.26
CA GLY A 124 -1.97 0.00 -8.12
C GLY A 124 -2.58 -0.50 -6.80
N ALA A 125 -3.87 -0.85 -6.80
CA ALA A 125 -4.54 -1.41 -5.61
C ALA A 125 -3.92 -2.75 -5.19
N ALA A 126 -3.67 -3.66 -6.13
CA ALA A 126 -3.02 -4.94 -5.86
C ALA A 126 -1.62 -4.75 -5.25
N SER A 127 -0.84 -3.80 -5.77
CA SER A 127 0.49 -3.47 -5.27
C SER A 127 0.46 -3.03 -3.81
N ILE A 128 -0.48 -2.15 -3.42
CA ILE A 128 -0.65 -1.68 -2.04
C ILE A 128 -0.99 -2.85 -1.11
N LEU A 129 -1.95 -3.70 -1.51
CA LEU A 129 -2.37 -4.85 -0.71
C LEU A 129 -1.25 -5.87 -0.56
N LEU A 130 -0.47 -6.13 -1.61
CA LEU A 130 0.70 -7.01 -1.55
C LEU A 130 1.78 -6.45 -0.61
N ILE A 131 2.12 -5.16 -0.74
CA ILE A 131 3.09 -4.51 0.13
C ILE A 131 2.67 -4.66 1.59
N ASN A 132 1.42 -4.32 1.92
CA ASN A 132 0.91 -4.44 3.29
C ASN A 132 0.81 -5.90 3.75
N GLY A 133 0.35 -6.80 2.86
CA GLY A 133 0.22 -8.22 3.15
C GLY A 133 1.53 -8.90 3.50
N ILE A 134 2.65 -8.41 3.02
CA ILE A 134 3.98 -8.96 3.33
C ILE A 134 4.65 -8.18 4.46
N MET A 135 4.53 -6.84 4.44
CA MET A 135 5.19 -5.96 5.40
C MET A 135 4.67 -6.13 6.82
N LEU A 136 3.36 -6.10 7.01
CA LEU A 136 2.77 -6.14 8.34
C LEU A 136 3.16 -7.40 9.13
N PRO A 137 3.06 -8.64 8.60
CA PRO A 137 3.50 -9.81 9.34
C PRO A 137 5.01 -9.81 9.63
N LEU A 138 5.84 -9.28 8.71
CA LEU A 138 7.28 -9.16 8.95
C LEU A 138 7.58 -8.21 10.12
N TYR A 139 6.88 -7.08 10.21
CA TYR A 139 6.99 -6.16 11.34
C TYR A 139 6.59 -6.83 12.66
N TYR A 140 5.50 -7.57 12.69
CA TYR A 140 5.05 -8.28 13.89
C TYR A 140 5.95 -9.44 14.29
N ARG A 141 6.74 -10.00 13.35
CA ARG A 141 7.66 -11.11 13.63
C ARG A 141 9.06 -10.65 14.02
N PHE A 142 9.61 -9.68 13.31
CA PHE A 142 11.04 -9.32 13.38
C PHE A 142 11.29 -7.95 14.05
N GLY A 143 10.24 -7.17 14.29
CA GLY A 143 10.35 -5.81 14.80
C GLY A 143 10.73 -4.79 13.72
N ALA A 144 10.73 -3.50 14.09
CA ALA A 144 10.85 -2.39 13.15
C ALA A 144 12.19 -2.35 12.38
N GLU A 145 13.31 -2.61 13.05
CA GLU A 145 14.64 -2.51 12.42
C GLU A 145 14.88 -3.58 11.36
N LYS A 146 14.66 -4.85 11.71
CA LYS A 146 14.85 -5.98 10.79
C LYS A 146 13.84 -5.96 9.65
N ALA A 147 12.60 -5.56 9.94
CA ALA A 147 11.56 -5.42 8.93
C ALA A 147 11.94 -4.35 7.88
N ARG A 148 12.59 -3.25 8.29
CA ARG A 148 13.06 -2.21 7.35
C ARG A 148 14.12 -2.75 6.38
N MET A 149 15.08 -3.57 6.84
CA MET A 149 16.09 -4.19 5.98
C MET A 149 15.44 -5.18 4.98
N LEU A 150 14.53 -6.02 5.46
CA LEU A 150 13.78 -6.95 4.61
C LEU A 150 12.93 -6.20 3.58
N TYR A 151 12.38 -5.06 3.94
CA TYR A 151 11.64 -4.19 3.07
C TYR A 151 12.50 -3.67 1.90
N MET A 152 13.72 -3.19 2.16
CA MET A 152 14.63 -2.74 1.10
C MET A 152 14.97 -3.88 0.13
N LEU A 153 15.22 -5.08 0.64
CA LEU A 153 15.47 -6.27 -0.17
C LEU A 153 14.25 -6.65 -1.04
N MET A 154 13.06 -6.57 -0.46
CA MET A 154 11.82 -6.84 -1.20
C MET A 154 11.58 -5.82 -2.31
N PHE A 155 11.83 -4.52 -2.05
CA PHE A 155 11.69 -3.49 -3.10
C PHE A 155 12.66 -3.71 -4.25
N ALA A 156 13.91 -4.08 -3.96
CA ALA A 156 14.90 -4.44 -4.97
C ALA A 156 14.43 -5.67 -5.79
N GLY A 157 13.93 -6.72 -5.10
CA GLY A 157 13.39 -7.92 -5.76
C GLY A 157 12.13 -7.65 -6.58
N MET A 158 11.23 -6.82 -6.06
CA MET A 158 9.99 -6.43 -6.75
C MET A 158 10.26 -5.55 -7.97
N GLY A 159 11.24 -4.64 -7.88
CA GLY A 159 11.69 -3.84 -9.02
C GLY A 159 12.24 -4.71 -10.16
N ALA A 160 13.04 -5.72 -9.81
CA ALA A 160 13.55 -6.69 -10.78
C ALA A 160 12.42 -7.57 -11.38
N ALA A 161 11.46 -8.00 -10.56
CA ALA A 161 10.33 -8.80 -11.01
C ALA A 161 9.36 -8.01 -11.90
N LEU A 162 9.11 -6.73 -11.59
CA LEU A 162 8.27 -5.86 -12.43
C LEU A 162 8.95 -5.54 -13.76
N GLY A 163 10.26 -5.30 -13.76
CA GLY A 163 11.02 -5.11 -14.99
C GLY A 163 11.00 -6.36 -15.89
N GLY A 164 11.15 -7.55 -15.30
CA GLY A 164 11.01 -8.82 -16.04
C GLY A 164 9.57 -9.15 -16.42
N GLY A 165 8.59 -8.78 -15.61
CA GLY A 165 7.17 -9.04 -15.85
C GLY A 165 6.59 -8.21 -17.00
N MET A 166 7.07 -6.98 -17.23
CA MET A 166 6.67 -6.17 -18.38
C MET A 166 7.01 -6.86 -19.71
N VAL A 167 8.19 -7.50 -19.78
CA VAL A 167 8.61 -8.26 -20.96
C VAL A 167 7.70 -9.48 -21.21
N LEU A 168 7.14 -10.06 -20.17
CA LEU A 168 6.23 -11.21 -20.27
C LEU A 168 4.79 -10.78 -20.59
N MET A 169 4.36 -9.59 -20.19
CA MET A 169 3.00 -9.09 -20.46
C MET A 169 2.76 -8.73 -21.92
N ASP A 170 3.81 -8.35 -22.67
CA ASP A 170 3.71 -8.12 -24.11
C ASP A 170 3.35 -9.40 -24.90
N ALA A 171 3.47 -10.56 -24.26
CA ALA A 171 3.15 -11.87 -24.86
C ALA A 171 1.71 -12.36 -24.58
N VAL A 172 0.91 -11.64 -23.76
CA VAL A 172 -0.46 -12.08 -23.38
C VAL A 172 -1.50 -11.36 -24.24
N PRO A 173 -2.39 -12.09 -24.97
CA PRO A 173 -3.46 -11.49 -25.76
C PRO A 173 -4.43 -10.65 -24.92
N GLU A 174 -4.87 -9.51 -25.45
CA GLU A 174 -5.74 -8.50 -24.81
C GLU A 174 -6.98 -9.05 -24.05
N PRO A 175 -7.77 -10.01 -24.58
CA PRO A 175 -8.96 -10.49 -23.86
C PRO A 175 -8.66 -11.29 -22.58
N GLY A 176 -7.45 -11.85 -22.45
CA GLY A 176 -7.02 -12.58 -21.25
C GLY A 176 -6.55 -11.67 -20.11
N ALA A 177 -6.12 -10.45 -20.40
CA ALA A 177 -5.51 -9.54 -19.42
C ALA A 177 -6.52 -9.10 -18.33
N ALA A 178 -7.77 -8.83 -18.68
CA ALA A 178 -8.80 -8.44 -17.73
C ALA A 178 -9.13 -9.58 -16.75
N ILE A 179 -9.26 -10.80 -17.25
CA ILE A 179 -9.52 -11.99 -16.43
C ILE A 179 -8.34 -12.29 -15.51
N ALA A 180 -7.11 -12.17 -16.04
CA ALA A 180 -5.89 -12.35 -15.27
C ALA A 180 -5.79 -11.35 -14.11
N ILE A 181 -6.16 -10.08 -14.30
CA ILE A 181 -6.13 -9.06 -13.25
C ILE A 181 -7.16 -9.32 -12.17
N VAL A 182 -8.37 -9.72 -12.52
CA VAL A 182 -9.40 -10.10 -11.55
C VAL A 182 -8.90 -11.31 -10.72
N GLY A 183 -8.28 -12.29 -11.38
CA GLY A 183 -7.67 -13.43 -10.72
C GLY A 183 -6.53 -13.04 -9.76
N VAL A 184 -5.66 -12.13 -10.19
CA VAL A 184 -4.56 -11.59 -9.34
C VAL A 184 -5.12 -10.83 -8.16
N LEU A 185 -6.11 -9.95 -8.36
CA LEU A 185 -6.75 -9.21 -7.26
C LEU A 185 -7.41 -10.15 -6.25
N ALA A 186 -8.11 -11.18 -6.71
CA ALA A 186 -8.69 -12.19 -5.84
C ALA A 186 -7.62 -12.95 -5.03
N ALA A 187 -6.55 -13.38 -5.69
CA ALA A 187 -5.41 -14.04 -5.03
C ALA A 187 -4.74 -13.14 -3.99
N VAL A 188 -4.55 -11.85 -4.31
CA VAL A 188 -3.98 -10.85 -3.40
C VAL A 188 -4.86 -10.63 -2.18
N LEU A 189 -6.19 -10.56 -2.34
CA LEU A 189 -7.12 -10.45 -1.22
C LEU A 189 -7.08 -11.68 -0.31
N VAL A 190 -6.99 -12.88 -0.87
CA VAL A 190 -6.83 -14.11 -0.09
C VAL A 190 -5.49 -14.09 0.67
N LEU A 191 -4.40 -13.72 0.02
CA LEU A 191 -3.09 -13.56 0.66
C LEU A 191 -3.13 -12.51 1.78
N TYR A 192 -3.81 -11.40 1.57
CA TYR A 192 -3.99 -10.36 2.57
C TYR A 192 -4.75 -10.85 3.81
N ALA A 193 -5.81 -11.63 3.62
CA ALA A 193 -6.57 -12.25 4.70
C ALA A 193 -5.76 -13.30 5.46
N LEU A 194 -4.98 -14.13 4.75
CA LEU A 194 -4.07 -15.10 5.35
C LEU A 194 -2.95 -14.40 6.14
N SER A 195 -2.41 -13.32 5.59
CA SER A 195 -1.41 -12.48 6.22
C SER A 195 -1.90 -11.89 7.55
N TRP A 196 -3.16 -11.45 7.63
CA TRP A 196 -3.76 -11.00 8.86
C TRP A 196 -3.75 -12.08 9.95
N ARG A 197 -4.14 -13.31 9.62
CA ARG A 197 -4.10 -14.44 10.56
C ARG A 197 -2.69 -14.71 11.08
N LEU A 198 -1.69 -14.69 10.18
CA LEU A 198 -0.28 -14.87 10.56
C LEU A 198 0.21 -13.74 11.49
N SER A 199 -0.16 -12.50 11.20
CA SER A 199 0.19 -11.34 12.02
C SER A 199 -0.37 -11.44 13.44
N VAL A 200 -1.62 -11.89 13.59
CA VAL A 200 -2.25 -12.11 14.91
C VAL A 200 -1.50 -13.18 15.70
N GLN A 201 -1.11 -14.29 15.05
CA GLN A 201 -0.35 -15.35 15.70
C GLN A 201 1.04 -14.89 16.15
N TRP A 202 1.73 -14.09 15.34
CA TRP A 202 3.08 -13.60 15.66
C TRP A 202 3.08 -12.48 16.69
N TYR A 203 2.10 -11.58 16.65
CA TYR A 203 1.92 -10.55 17.66
C TYR A 203 1.77 -11.13 19.07
N GLY A 204 1.18 -12.32 19.20
CA GLY A 204 1.07 -13.04 20.46
C GLY A 204 2.39 -13.57 21.01
N LYS A 205 3.40 -13.84 20.17
CA LYS A 205 4.71 -14.39 20.56
C LYS A 205 5.73 -13.32 20.97
N TYR A 206 5.49 -12.06 20.61
CA TYR A 206 6.37 -10.94 20.97
C TYR A 206 6.34 -10.61 22.49
N LYS A 207 5.49 -11.26 23.25
CA LYS A 207 5.31 -11.08 24.71
C LYS A 207 6.23 -11.96 25.56
N LYS A 208 7.09 -12.77 24.95
CA LYS A 208 8.11 -13.56 25.63
C LYS A 208 9.49 -13.00 25.34
#